data_8511d37d0f49b7a1db392464336790af
#
_entry.id   8511d37d0f49b7a1db392464336790af
#
_cell.length_a   1.000
_cell.length_b   1.000
_cell.length_c   1.000
_cell.angle_alpha   90.00
_cell.angle_beta   90.00
_cell.angle_gamma   90.00
#
_symmetry.space_group_name_H-M   'P 1'
#
loop_
_entity.id
_entity.type
_entity.pdbx_description
1 polymer ?
#
loop_
_entity_poly.entity_id
_entity_poly.type
_entity_poly.pdbx_seq_one_letter_code
_entity_poly.pdbx_strand_id
1 'polypeptide(L)'
;MKNNFLRLILLLFTTAMFAQVDKVSVVSNDEGMKLVVNGKDFMINGMNWDFIPIGTNTVDANFWNKSDDIIKAGLDTEMSLLKNMNVNVIRQYTGVPAKWIKYIYEKYGIYTMLNHSFGRYGLTLDGVWTPVTIYSEARTQDYLLSEIETLVKEYKNTPGLLMYLLGNENNYGLFWQGAETEDFPDDQERINFIGESRGRPMYKLMNEAAKKIKLMDSTHPVAICNGDVLFIDIVAEECKDVDIYGTNTYRGASFTDMFKVVKEKLNKPLMFTEFGADAFNAIKNSEDQKSQAYYMVSNWKEIYENAAGLAKEDNSIGGFTFQFSDGWWKFGFDDR
;
A
#
# COMPACT_ATOMS: atom_id res chain seq x y z
N MET A 1 54.33 27.47 -46.40
CA MET A 1 52.94 27.13 -46.24
C MET A 1 52.86 26.13 -45.09
N LYS A 2 52.42 26.58 -43.89
CA LYS A 2 52.28 25.74 -42.68
C LYS A 2 50.81 25.42 -42.50
N ASN A 3 50.39 24.13 -42.63
CA ASN A 3 49.07 23.64 -42.37
C ASN A 3 48.91 23.44 -40.87
N ASN A 4 48.10 24.28 -40.24
CA ASN A 4 47.59 24.04 -38.85
C ASN A 4 46.43 23.12 -38.89
N PHE A 5 46.60 21.89 -38.43
CA PHE A 5 45.52 20.92 -38.17
C PHE A 5 44.96 21.21 -36.79
N LEU A 6 43.77 21.84 -36.76
CA LEU A 6 43.02 22.08 -35.55
C LEU A 6 42.33 20.75 -35.17
N ARG A 7 42.84 20.04 -34.14
CA ARG A 7 42.17 18.85 -33.58
C ARG A 7 41.07 19.32 -32.63
N LEU A 8 39.82 19.20 -33.06
CA LEU A 8 38.65 19.39 -32.24
C LEU A 8 38.50 18.15 -31.36
N ILE A 9 38.81 18.25 -30.06
CA ILE A 9 38.54 17.20 -29.07
C ILE A 9 37.09 17.36 -28.63
N LEU A 10 36.23 16.51 -29.14
CA LEU A 10 34.82 16.38 -28.68
C LEU A 10 34.81 15.62 -27.36
N LEU A 11 34.75 16.33 -26.24
CA LEU A 11 34.55 15.73 -24.93
C LEU A 11 33.05 15.29 -24.84
N LEU A 12 32.78 14.01 -25.05
CA LEU A 12 31.55 13.39 -24.74
C LEU A 12 31.41 13.26 -23.20
N PHE A 13 30.76 14.24 -22.59
CA PHE A 13 30.28 14.09 -21.21
C PHE A 13 29.13 13.07 -21.24
N THR A 14 29.44 11.82 -20.97
CA THR A 14 28.44 10.85 -20.56
C THR A 14 28.03 11.22 -19.13
N THR A 15 27.00 12.06 -18.96
CA THR A 15 26.33 12.19 -17.71
C THR A 15 25.69 10.84 -17.43
N ALA A 16 26.29 10.08 -16.52
CA ALA A 16 25.57 8.97 -15.89
C ALA A 16 24.35 9.60 -15.22
N MET A 17 23.20 9.49 -15.86
CA MET A 17 21.92 9.80 -15.20
C MET A 17 21.76 8.72 -14.13
N PHE A 18 22.22 9.00 -12.92
CA PHE A 18 21.70 8.28 -11.75
C PHE A 18 20.20 8.56 -11.74
N ALA A 19 19.39 7.52 -11.77
CA ALA A 19 17.96 7.68 -11.63
C ALA A 19 17.73 8.41 -10.30
N GLN A 20 17.28 9.66 -10.42
CA GLN A 20 17.00 10.50 -9.25
C GLN A 20 15.81 9.92 -8.53
N VAL A 21 15.86 9.87 -7.21
CA VAL A 21 14.70 9.49 -6.39
C VAL A 21 13.62 10.55 -6.58
N ASP A 22 12.41 10.10 -6.86
CA ASP A 22 11.29 11.01 -7.09
C ASP A 22 10.85 11.65 -5.76
N LYS A 23 10.52 12.94 -5.81
CA LYS A 23 9.90 13.61 -4.67
C LYS A 23 8.39 13.42 -4.74
N VAL A 24 7.85 12.72 -3.76
CA VAL A 24 6.41 12.49 -3.61
C VAL A 24 5.90 13.31 -2.44
N SER A 25 4.80 14.01 -2.61
CA SER A 25 4.21 14.85 -1.56
C SER A 25 2.69 14.84 -1.62
N VAL A 26 2.07 15.00 -0.47
CA VAL A 26 0.65 15.33 -0.35
C VAL A 26 0.50 16.85 -0.38
N VAL A 27 -0.40 17.33 -1.22
CA VAL A 27 -0.73 18.75 -1.34
C VAL A 27 -2.21 18.93 -1.02
N SER A 28 -2.51 19.90 -0.17
CA SER A 28 -3.88 20.36 0.12
C SER A 28 -3.99 21.84 -0.25
N ASN A 29 -4.94 22.18 -1.10
CA ASN A 29 -5.20 23.53 -1.57
C ASN A 29 -6.70 23.72 -1.81
N ASP A 30 -7.10 24.83 -2.43
CA ASP A 30 -8.51 25.18 -2.70
C ASP A 30 -9.19 24.18 -3.67
N GLU A 31 -8.42 23.43 -4.45
CA GLU A 31 -8.94 22.37 -5.34
C GLU A 31 -9.19 21.05 -4.58
N GLY A 32 -8.62 20.88 -3.39
CA GLY A 32 -8.71 19.65 -2.61
C GLY A 32 -7.36 19.06 -2.22
N MET A 33 -7.35 17.75 -1.96
CA MET A 33 -6.18 16.99 -1.54
C MET A 33 -5.69 16.08 -2.65
N LYS A 34 -4.40 16.13 -2.98
CA LYS A 34 -3.82 15.36 -4.07
C LYS A 34 -2.42 14.85 -3.76
N LEU A 35 -2.04 13.77 -4.43
CA LEU A 35 -0.66 13.30 -4.47
C LEU A 35 0.06 13.98 -5.63
N VAL A 36 1.30 14.37 -5.38
CA VAL A 36 2.14 15.06 -6.37
C VAL A 36 3.49 14.35 -6.45
N VAL A 37 3.89 13.99 -7.65
CA VAL A 37 5.19 13.37 -7.93
C VAL A 37 6.00 14.32 -8.80
N ASN A 38 7.16 14.76 -8.31
CA ASN A 38 8.03 15.73 -9.01
C ASN A 38 7.32 16.99 -9.49
N GLY A 39 6.37 17.50 -8.68
CA GLY A 39 5.61 18.70 -8.99
C GLY A 39 4.44 18.49 -9.97
N LYS A 40 4.12 17.26 -10.32
CA LYS A 40 2.97 16.91 -11.18
C LYS A 40 1.92 16.16 -10.39
N ASP A 41 0.66 16.49 -10.62
CA ASP A 41 -0.47 15.76 -10.04
C ASP A 41 -0.41 14.29 -10.43
N PHE A 42 -0.65 13.41 -9.46
CA PHE A 42 -0.54 11.98 -9.63
C PHE A 42 -1.75 11.27 -9.01
N MET A 43 -2.55 10.62 -9.84
CA MET A 43 -3.66 9.78 -9.41
C MET A 43 -3.20 8.32 -9.40
N ILE A 44 -3.39 7.64 -8.29
CA ILE A 44 -3.04 6.23 -8.14
C ILE A 44 -4.07 5.38 -8.90
N ASN A 45 -3.64 4.74 -9.97
CA ASN A 45 -4.33 3.63 -10.62
C ASN A 45 -3.58 2.35 -10.26
N GLY A 46 -3.86 1.84 -9.07
CA GLY A 46 -3.08 0.82 -8.42
C GLY A 46 -3.65 -0.58 -8.58
N MET A 47 -2.77 -1.56 -8.37
CA MET A 47 -3.12 -2.97 -8.34
C MET A 47 -2.43 -3.66 -7.16
N ASN A 48 -3.19 -4.44 -6.38
CA ASN A 48 -2.62 -5.42 -5.48
C ASN A 48 -2.04 -6.57 -6.30
N TRP A 49 -0.76 -6.83 -6.12
CA TRP A 49 -0.02 -7.78 -6.93
C TRP A 49 0.84 -8.69 -6.06
N ASP A 50 0.68 -9.97 -6.24
CA ASP A 50 1.53 -11.02 -5.70
C ASP A 50 1.85 -12.02 -6.79
N PHE A 51 3.06 -12.58 -6.77
CA PHE A 51 3.46 -13.64 -7.67
C PHE A 51 3.62 -14.96 -6.90
N ILE A 52 2.56 -15.74 -6.89
CA ILE A 52 2.55 -17.06 -6.25
C ILE A 52 2.20 -18.10 -7.32
N PRO A 53 3.19 -18.83 -7.83
CA PRO A 53 2.96 -19.84 -8.88
C PRO A 53 1.97 -20.91 -8.44
N ILE A 54 1.08 -21.31 -9.34
CA ILE A 54 0.10 -22.40 -9.12
C ILE A 54 0.83 -23.65 -8.63
N GLY A 55 0.28 -24.29 -7.61
CA GLY A 55 0.87 -25.50 -7.01
C GLY A 55 1.94 -25.23 -5.95
N THR A 56 2.17 -23.97 -5.59
CA THR A 56 3.03 -23.55 -4.46
C THR A 56 2.19 -22.89 -3.37
N ASN A 57 2.79 -22.53 -2.25
CA ASN A 57 2.12 -21.79 -1.18
C ASN A 57 2.93 -20.55 -0.80
N THR A 58 2.36 -19.68 0.03
CA THR A 58 3.00 -18.43 0.46
C THR A 58 4.30 -18.64 1.24
N VAL A 59 4.48 -19.80 1.88
CA VAL A 59 5.67 -20.12 2.69
C VAL A 59 6.82 -20.59 1.79
N ASP A 60 6.53 -21.48 0.83
CA ASP A 60 7.54 -22.14 -0.01
C ASP A 60 7.83 -21.39 -1.31
N ALA A 61 6.91 -20.54 -1.73
CA ALA A 61 6.98 -19.82 -3.00
C ALA A 61 7.57 -18.41 -2.89
N ASN A 62 8.60 -18.22 -2.06
CA ASN A 62 9.23 -16.91 -2.02
C ASN A 62 9.85 -16.60 -3.40
N PHE A 63 9.11 -15.85 -4.20
CA PHE A 63 9.49 -15.46 -5.56
C PHE A 63 10.87 -14.76 -5.58
N TRP A 64 11.15 -13.95 -4.58
CA TRP A 64 12.39 -13.17 -4.49
C TRP A 64 13.64 -14.00 -4.19
N ASN A 65 13.47 -15.26 -3.79
CA ASN A 65 14.56 -16.24 -3.61
C ASN A 65 14.91 -17.02 -4.87
N LYS A 66 14.22 -16.79 -6.00
CA LYS A 66 14.55 -17.39 -7.29
C LYS A 66 15.73 -16.69 -7.94
N SER A 67 16.29 -17.28 -8.99
CA SER A 67 17.34 -16.62 -9.77
C SER A 67 16.82 -15.34 -10.45
N ASP A 68 17.69 -14.37 -10.69
CA ASP A 68 17.34 -13.10 -11.33
C ASP A 68 16.66 -13.30 -12.69
N ASP A 69 17.01 -14.33 -13.44
CA ASP A 69 16.39 -14.62 -14.74
C ASP A 69 14.93 -15.09 -14.60
N ILE A 70 14.65 -15.92 -13.60
CA ILE A 70 13.28 -16.34 -13.29
C ILE A 70 12.44 -15.16 -12.82
N ILE A 71 12.99 -14.34 -11.92
CA ILE A 71 12.30 -13.15 -11.41
C ILE A 71 12.01 -12.18 -12.54
N LYS A 72 12.99 -11.87 -13.39
CA LYS A 72 12.80 -11.01 -14.56
C LYS A 72 11.73 -11.54 -15.50
N ALA A 73 11.76 -12.84 -15.81
CA ALA A 73 10.76 -13.45 -16.70
C ALA A 73 9.33 -13.30 -16.15
N GLY A 74 9.12 -13.53 -14.84
CA GLY A 74 7.83 -13.32 -14.20
C GLY A 74 7.41 -11.85 -14.20
N LEU A 75 8.31 -10.94 -13.78
CA LEU A 75 8.06 -9.50 -13.79
C LEU A 75 7.77 -8.99 -15.21
N ASP A 76 8.53 -9.43 -16.21
CA ASP A 76 8.36 -8.97 -17.59
C ASP A 76 7.01 -9.40 -18.17
N THR A 77 6.52 -10.55 -17.80
CA THR A 77 5.20 -11.02 -18.21
C THR A 77 4.11 -10.18 -17.57
N GLU A 78 4.10 -10.08 -16.25
CA GLU A 78 2.98 -9.49 -15.52
C GLU A 78 2.98 -7.96 -15.52
N MET A 79 4.16 -7.32 -15.36
CA MET A 79 4.24 -5.85 -15.40
C MET A 79 3.89 -5.29 -16.79
N SER A 80 4.13 -6.05 -17.86
CA SER A 80 3.68 -5.68 -19.20
C SER A 80 2.16 -5.66 -19.31
N LEU A 81 1.47 -6.62 -18.70
CA LEU A 81 0.01 -6.66 -18.64
C LEU A 81 -0.54 -5.50 -17.79
N LEU A 82 0.03 -5.29 -16.61
CA LEU A 82 -0.37 -4.17 -15.73
C LEU A 82 -0.18 -2.81 -16.41
N LYS A 83 0.93 -2.61 -17.10
CA LYS A 83 1.17 -1.40 -17.89
C LYS A 83 0.13 -1.19 -18.98
N ASN A 84 -0.26 -2.26 -19.69
CA ASN A 84 -1.29 -2.20 -20.71
C ASN A 84 -2.68 -1.87 -20.13
N MET A 85 -2.91 -2.15 -18.85
CA MET A 85 -4.10 -1.78 -18.08
C MET A 85 -4.01 -0.34 -17.52
N ASN A 86 -2.95 0.42 -17.84
CA ASN A 86 -2.63 1.72 -17.27
C ASN A 86 -2.39 1.71 -15.75
N VAL A 87 -2.05 0.57 -15.18
CA VAL A 87 -1.61 0.51 -13.77
C VAL A 87 -0.30 1.28 -13.64
N ASN A 88 -0.25 2.19 -12.68
CA ASN A 88 0.92 3.03 -12.42
C ASN A 88 1.58 2.78 -11.06
N VAL A 89 0.92 2.00 -10.19
CA VAL A 89 1.45 1.62 -8.87
C VAL A 89 1.06 0.17 -8.55
N ILE A 90 1.99 -0.60 -7.98
CA ILE A 90 1.68 -1.88 -7.36
C ILE A 90 1.78 -1.79 -5.84
N ARG A 91 0.96 -2.59 -5.15
CA ARG A 91 1.09 -2.91 -3.74
C ARG A 91 1.33 -4.41 -3.60
N GLN A 92 2.30 -4.77 -2.78
CA GLN A 92 2.65 -6.15 -2.49
C GLN A 92 2.89 -6.31 -0.99
N TYR A 93 2.27 -7.33 -0.37
CA TYR A 93 2.13 -7.45 1.09
C TYR A 93 3.42 -7.87 1.80
N THR A 94 4.26 -8.66 1.13
CA THR A 94 5.49 -9.23 1.73
C THR A 94 6.73 -8.40 1.44
N GLY A 95 6.56 -7.26 0.76
CA GLY A 95 7.64 -6.38 0.34
C GLY A 95 8.29 -6.82 -0.98
N VAL A 96 8.82 -5.85 -1.70
CA VAL A 96 9.56 -6.03 -2.96
C VAL A 96 11.00 -5.60 -2.72
N PRO A 97 12.03 -6.43 -2.97
CA PRO A 97 13.42 -5.99 -2.79
C PRO A 97 13.75 -4.76 -3.62
N ALA A 98 14.53 -3.85 -3.08
CA ALA A 98 14.83 -2.54 -3.66
C ALA A 98 15.31 -2.61 -5.12
N LYS A 99 16.14 -3.62 -5.46
CA LYS A 99 16.60 -3.83 -6.84
C LYS A 99 15.46 -4.10 -7.82
N TRP A 100 14.38 -4.74 -7.36
CA TRP A 100 13.24 -5.07 -8.20
C TRP A 100 12.23 -3.94 -8.29
N ILE A 101 12.08 -3.12 -7.24
CA ILE A 101 11.35 -1.85 -7.32
C ILE A 101 11.97 -0.98 -8.42
N LYS A 102 13.28 -0.81 -8.37
CA LYS A 102 14.02 -0.07 -9.39
C LYS A 102 13.82 -0.65 -10.80
N TYR A 103 13.94 -1.97 -10.95
CA TYR A 103 13.76 -2.64 -12.25
C TYR A 103 12.35 -2.42 -12.83
N ILE A 104 11.32 -2.59 -12.00
CA ILE A 104 9.92 -2.40 -12.39
C ILE A 104 9.71 -0.95 -12.83
N TYR A 105 10.20 0.00 -12.05
CA TYR A 105 10.06 1.43 -12.35
C TYR A 105 10.80 1.84 -13.63
N GLU A 106 12.07 1.50 -13.75
CA GLU A 106 12.89 1.88 -14.92
C GLU A 106 12.37 1.28 -16.23
N LYS A 107 11.82 0.08 -16.19
CA LYS A 107 11.35 -0.62 -17.39
C LYS A 107 9.89 -0.36 -17.74
N TYR A 108 9.04 -0.26 -16.73
CA TYR A 108 7.58 -0.19 -16.94
C TYR A 108 6.97 1.13 -16.53
N GLY A 109 7.68 1.97 -15.77
CA GLY A 109 7.16 3.21 -15.21
C GLY A 109 6.13 2.98 -14.11
N ILE A 110 6.13 1.79 -13.48
CA ILE A 110 5.21 1.41 -12.40
C ILE A 110 5.93 1.62 -11.07
N TYR A 111 5.32 2.41 -10.19
CA TYR A 111 5.80 2.63 -8.83
C TYR A 111 5.43 1.48 -7.91
N THR A 112 6.07 1.44 -6.75
CA THR A 112 5.74 0.50 -5.67
C THR A 112 5.36 1.25 -4.41
N MET A 113 4.19 0.92 -3.84
CA MET A 113 3.84 1.28 -2.48
C MET A 113 4.40 0.21 -1.54
N LEU A 114 5.36 0.59 -0.68
CA LEU A 114 6.07 -0.34 0.19
C LEU A 114 5.26 -0.60 1.45
N ASN A 115 4.74 -1.81 1.60
CA ASN A 115 3.93 -2.22 2.75
C ASN A 115 4.78 -2.87 3.85
N HIS A 116 4.59 -2.45 5.08
CA HIS A 116 5.07 -3.11 6.28
C HIS A 116 3.88 -3.59 7.10
N SER A 117 3.79 -4.88 7.43
CA SER A 117 2.63 -5.47 8.11
C SER A 117 2.35 -4.91 9.50
N PHE A 118 3.35 -4.31 10.12
CA PHE A 118 3.27 -3.66 11.43
C PHE A 118 2.70 -4.57 12.51
N GLY A 119 3.14 -5.85 12.50
CA GLY A 119 2.71 -6.84 13.46
C GLY A 119 1.29 -7.38 13.28
N ARG A 120 0.65 -7.14 12.12
CA ARG A 120 -0.71 -7.62 11.83
C ARG A 120 -0.90 -9.12 12.06
N TYR A 121 0.07 -9.90 11.62
CA TYR A 121 0.02 -11.36 11.64
C TYR A 121 0.89 -11.98 12.74
N GLY A 122 1.25 -11.21 13.75
CA GLY A 122 2.17 -11.62 14.81
C GLY A 122 3.61 -11.15 14.59
N LEU A 123 4.46 -11.44 15.54
CA LEU A 123 5.88 -11.04 15.56
C LEU A 123 6.77 -12.16 16.08
N THR A 124 8.00 -12.22 15.58
CA THR A 124 9.05 -13.05 16.21
C THR A 124 9.89 -12.17 17.13
N LEU A 125 9.68 -12.28 18.44
CA LEU A 125 10.41 -11.53 19.45
C LEU A 125 11.43 -12.44 20.14
N ASP A 126 12.72 -12.09 20.07
CA ASP A 126 13.85 -12.90 20.60
C ASP A 126 13.82 -14.38 20.14
N GLY A 127 13.45 -14.61 18.88
CA GLY A 127 13.36 -15.95 18.30
C GLY A 127 12.09 -16.73 18.66
N VAL A 128 11.16 -16.12 19.40
CA VAL A 128 9.88 -16.74 19.77
C VAL A 128 8.75 -16.09 18.98
N TRP A 129 7.97 -16.92 18.26
CA TRP A 129 6.78 -16.47 17.57
C TRP A 129 5.69 -16.06 18.55
N THR A 130 5.19 -14.83 18.42
CA THR A 130 4.11 -14.26 19.19
C THR A 130 2.96 -13.94 18.25
N PRO A 131 1.87 -14.74 18.24
CA PRO A 131 0.78 -14.59 17.27
C PRO A 131 -0.06 -13.33 17.48
N VAL A 132 -0.11 -12.80 18.70
CA VAL A 132 -0.83 -11.56 19.03
C VAL A 132 0.15 -10.45 19.33
N THR A 133 0.05 -9.36 18.57
CA THR A 133 0.91 -8.19 18.78
C THR A 133 0.33 -7.30 19.87
N ILE A 134 1.06 -7.10 20.96
CA ILE A 134 0.66 -6.24 22.07
C ILE A 134 1.38 -4.89 21.93
N TYR A 135 0.74 -3.94 21.25
CA TYR A 135 1.32 -2.64 20.91
C TYR A 135 1.64 -1.73 22.10
N SER A 136 1.09 -2.02 23.30
CA SER A 136 1.39 -1.29 24.53
C SER A 136 2.69 -1.72 25.21
N GLU A 137 3.28 -2.86 24.84
CA GLU A 137 4.51 -3.34 25.41
C GLU A 137 5.74 -2.65 24.81
N ALA A 138 6.63 -2.14 25.66
CA ALA A 138 7.84 -1.44 25.22
C ALA A 138 8.70 -2.29 24.26
N ARG A 139 8.83 -3.59 24.53
CA ARG A 139 9.56 -4.54 23.70
C ARG A 139 8.99 -4.64 22.26
N THR A 140 7.68 -4.69 22.13
CA THR A 140 6.97 -4.68 20.83
C THR A 140 7.21 -3.36 20.10
N GLN A 141 7.12 -2.25 20.82
CA GLN A 141 7.34 -0.91 20.28
C GLN A 141 8.77 -0.75 19.74
N ASP A 142 9.77 -1.11 20.56
CA ASP A 142 11.18 -1.04 20.18
C ASP A 142 11.48 -1.90 18.96
N TYR A 143 10.93 -3.12 18.91
CA TYR A 143 11.09 -4.04 17.79
C TYR A 143 10.51 -3.44 16.50
N LEU A 144 9.24 -3.04 16.50
CA LEU A 144 8.57 -2.48 15.31
C LEU A 144 9.23 -1.18 14.82
N LEU A 145 9.62 -0.29 15.74
CA LEU A 145 10.34 0.93 15.36
C LEU A 145 11.75 0.65 14.80
N SER A 146 12.39 -0.43 15.22
CA SER A 146 13.67 -0.89 14.68
C SER A 146 13.51 -1.48 13.27
N GLU A 147 12.44 -2.26 13.03
CA GLU A 147 12.11 -2.75 11.68
C GLU A 147 11.86 -1.60 10.72
N ILE A 148 11.08 -0.59 11.13
CA ILE A 148 10.82 0.62 10.33
C ILE A 148 12.12 1.37 10.02
N GLU A 149 13.01 1.52 10.99
CA GLU A 149 14.30 2.17 10.75
C GLU A 149 15.13 1.41 9.71
N THR A 150 15.16 0.09 9.79
CA THR A 150 15.87 -0.78 8.85
C THR A 150 15.28 -0.65 7.45
N LEU A 151 13.95 -0.71 7.34
CA LEU A 151 13.23 -0.56 6.09
C LEU A 151 13.53 0.79 5.43
N VAL A 152 13.47 1.90 6.17
CA VAL A 152 13.74 3.22 5.59
C VAL A 152 15.20 3.36 5.14
N LYS A 153 16.16 2.83 5.91
CA LYS A 153 17.59 2.83 5.52
C LYS A 153 17.80 2.13 4.19
N GLU A 154 17.10 1.02 3.97
CA GLU A 154 17.24 0.22 2.75
C GLU A 154 16.58 0.88 1.55
N TYR A 155 15.36 1.45 1.72
CA TYR A 155 14.51 1.78 0.59
C TYR A 155 14.45 3.26 0.21
N LYS A 156 14.76 4.21 1.10
CA LYS A 156 14.56 5.65 0.86
C LYS A 156 15.20 6.23 -0.40
N ASN A 157 16.25 5.58 -0.91
CA ASN A 157 16.93 6.02 -2.11
C ASN A 157 16.62 5.15 -3.34
N THR A 158 15.54 4.36 -3.28
CA THR A 158 15.18 3.45 -4.37
C THR A 158 14.30 4.16 -5.40
N PRO A 159 14.75 4.29 -6.66
CA PRO A 159 13.90 4.80 -7.74
C PRO A 159 12.64 3.93 -7.89
N GLY A 160 11.47 4.57 -7.99
CA GLY A 160 10.19 3.88 -8.07
C GLY A 160 9.51 3.56 -6.74
N LEU A 161 10.13 3.89 -5.61
CA LEU A 161 9.39 3.96 -4.35
C LEU A 161 8.40 5.12 -4.40
N LEU A 162 7.12 4.87 -4.12
CA LEU A 162 6.10 5.92 -4.10
C LEU A 162 5.84 6.43 -2.68
N MET A 163 5.63 5.51 -1.74
CA MET A 163 5.31 5.82 -0.35
C MET A 163 5.50 4.61 0.56
N TYR A 164 5.50 4.86 1.86
CA TYR A 164 5.46 3.82 2.89
C TYR A 164 4.02 3.59 3.36
N LEU A 165 3.63 2.32 3.50
CA LEU A 165 2.33 1.91 4.02
C LEU A 165 2.52 1.11 5.30
N LEU A 166 1.93 1.57 6.41
CA LEU A 166 1.96 0.91 7.70
C LEU A 166 0.70 0.08 7.92
N GLY A 167 0.90 -1.20 8.13
CA GLY A 167 -0.17 -2.16 8.45
C GLY A 167 -0.89 -2.73 7.23
N ASN A 168 -1.82 -3.62 7.56
CA ASN A 168 -2.86 -4.16 6.70
C ASN A 168 -4.02 -4.60 7.59
N GLU A 169 -5.04 -3.75 7.74
CA GLU A 169 -6.21 -4.03 8.57
C GLU A 169 -5.87 -4.40 10.04
N ASN A 170 -4.84 -3.77 10.59
CA ASN A 170 -4.43 -4.08 11.95
C ASN A 170 -5.53 -3.83 12.97
N ASN A 171 -6.44 -2.90 12.69
CA ASN A 171 -7.62 -2.62 13.50
C ASN A 171 -8.57 -3.83 13.59
N TYR A 172 -8.73 -4.60 12.53
CA TYR A 172 -9.47 -5.86 12.56
C TYR A 172 -8.75 -6.92 13.39
N GLY A 173 -7.42 -7.01 13.25
CA GLY A 173 -6.59 -7.93 14.04
C GLY A 173 -6.65 -7.76 15.55
N LEU A 174 -7.14 -6.61 16.04
CA LEU A 174 -7.26 -6.35 17.48
C LEU A 174 -8.30 -7.22 18.18
N PHE A 175 -9.25 -7.79 17.43
CA PHE A 175 -10.30 -8.64 17.95
C PHE A 175 -9.88 -10.10 18.08
N TRP A 176 -8.80 -10.51 17.46
CA TRP A 176 -8.35 -11.88 17.37
C TRP A 176 -7.35 -12.26 18.45
N GLN A 177 -7.33 -13.54 18.78
CA GLN A 177 -6.38 -14.13 19.71
C GLN A 177 -5.48 -15.14 18.97
N GLY A 178 -4.70 -14.64 18.03
CA GLY A 178 -3.66 -15.43 17.35
C GLY A 178 -4.09 -16.23 16.13
N ALA A 179 -5.34 -16.11 15.69
CA ALA A 179 -5.80 -16.62 14.41
C ALA A 179 -6.67 -15.58 13.72
N GLU A 180 -6.74 -15.64 12.40
CA GLU A 180 -7.71 -14.86 11.65
C GLU A 180 -9.10 -15.46 11.87
N THR A 181 -9.81 -14.93 12.83
CA THR A 181 -11.23 -15.17 12.98
C THR A 181 -11.96 -13.88 12.67
N GLU A 182 -12.96 -13.94 11.81
CA GLU A 182 -13.72 -12.78 11.36
C GLU A 182 -14.86 -12.41 12.31
N ASP A 183 -14.89 -13.00 13.50
CA ASP A 183 -15.95 -12.76 14.48
C ASP A 183 -15.78 -11.40 15.15
N PHE A 184 -16.32 -10.36 14.49
CA PHE A 184 -16.49 -9.07 15.14
C PHE A 184 -17.59 -9.15 16.20
N PRO A 185 -17.36 -8.56 17.38
CA PRO A 185 -18.43 -8.49 18.37
C PRO A 185 -19.55 -7.56 17.89
N ASP A 186 -20.78 -7.95 18.07
CA ASP A 186 -21.95 -7.10 17.85
C ASP A 186 -22.12 -6.05 18.95
N ASP A 187 -21.38 -6.18 20.05
CA ASP A 187 -21.45 -5.33 21.23
C ASP A 187 -20.56 -4.08 21.08
N GLN A 188 -21.20 -2.93 20.99
CA GLN A 188 -20.53 -1.63 20.84
C GLN A 188 -19.62 -1.27 22.04
N GLU A 189 -19.97 -1.69 23.26
CA GLU A 189 -19.11 -1.44 24.43
C GLU A 189 -17.80 -2.21 24.32
N ARG A 190 -17.87 -3.46 23.86
CA ARG A 190 -16.69 -4.28 23.60
C ARG A 190 -15.84 -3.72 22.47
N ILE A 191 -16.47 -3.25 21.39
CA ILE A 191 -15.76 -2.58 20.29
C ILE A 191 -15.01 -1.34 20.81
N ASN A 192 -15.68 -0.48 21.56
CA ASN A 192 -15.10 0.71 22.15
C ASN A 192 -13.95 0.36 23.12
N PHE A 193 -14.14 -0.64 23.98
CA PHE A 193 -13.10 -1.11 24.90
C PHE A 193 -11.86 -1.59 24.16
N ILE A 194 -12.00 -2.37 23.10
CA ILE A 194 -10.87 -2.83 22.27
C ILE A 194 -10.20 -1.66 21.55
N GLY A 195 -10.99 -0.74 21.03
CA GLY A 195 -10.46 0.49 20.43
C GLY A 195 -9.56 1.26 21.40
N GLU A 196 -10.02 1.52 22.60
CA GLU A 196 -9.25 2.25 23.60
C GLU A 196 -8.06 1.45 24.15
N SER A 197 -8.26 0.17 24.49
CA SER A 197 -7.22 -0.61 25.18
C SER A 197 -6.13 -1.16 24.24
N ARG A 198 -6.46 -1.46 22.98
CA ARG A 198 -5.56 -2.05 22.00
C ARG A 198 -5.34 -1.18 20.77
N GLY A 199 -6.39 -0.52 20.28
CA GLY A 199 -6.35 0.33 19.09
C GLY A 199 -5.55 1.61 19.34
N ARG A 200 -5.81 2.32 20.43
CA ARG A 200 -5.10 3.56 20.75
C ARG A 200 -3.57 3.36 20.87
N PRO A 201 -3.05 2.38 21.60
CA PRO A 201 -1.61 2.08 21.60
C PRO A 201 -1.06 1.77 20.21
N MET A 202 -1.80 1.04 19.38
CA MET A 202 -1.40 0.71 18.01
C MET A 202 -1.28 1.96 17.13
N TYR A 203 -2.32 2.80 17.08
CA TYR A 203 -2.30 4.02 16.27
C TYR A 203 -1.26 5.03 16.76
N LYS A 204 -1.08 5.15 18.07
CA LYS A 204 0.01 5.94 18.64
C LYS A 204 1.38 5.47 18.15
N LEU A 205 1.62 4.15 18.15
CA LEU A 205 2.86 3.59 17.67
C LEU A 205 3.03 3.76 16.14
N MET A 206 1.94 3.64 15.36
CA MET A 206 1.96 3.95 13.93
C MET A 206 2.34 5.41 13.67
N ASN A 207 1.87 6.33 14.50
CA ASN A 207 2.24 7.74 14.41
C ASN A 207 3.72 7.98 14.74
N GLU A 208 4.25 7.32 15.77
CA GLU A 208 5.70 7.39 16.09
C GLU A 208 6.55 6.80 14.95
N ALA A 209 6.09 5.72 14.33
CA ALA A 209 6.72 5.17 13.14
C ALA A 209 6.69 6.17 11.96
N ALA A 210 5.56 6.84 11.73
CA ALA A 210 5.45 7.88 10.71
C ALA A 210 6.42 9.04 10.95
N LYS A 211 6.53 9.53 12.18
CA LYS A 211 7.53 10.55 12.55
C LYS A 211 8.95 10.08 12.25
N LYS A 212 9.27 8.84 12.63
CA LYS A 212 10.59 8.25 12.41
C LYS A 212 10.91 8.15 10.92
N ILE A 213 9.96 7.70 10.10
CA ILE A 213 10.11 7.67 8.63
C ILE A 213 10.40 9.07 8.11
N LYS A 214 9.58 10.06 8.45
CA LYS A 214 9.71 11.45 7.95
C LYS A 214 11.00 12.13 8.37
N LEU A 215 11.56 11.77 9.53
CA LEU A 215 12.89 12.25 9.96
C LEU A 215 14.04 11.65 9.13
N MET A 216 13.86 10.43 8.61
CA MET A 216 14.88 9.71 7.86
C MET A 216 14.73 9.85 6.34
N ASP A 217 13.52 10.11 5.88
CA ASP A 217 13.13 10.28 4.49
C ASP A 217 12.09 11.40 4.35
N SER A 218 12.51 12.52 3.82
CA SER A 218 11.65 13.70 3.59
C SER A 218 11.04 13.73 2.18
N THR A 219 11.25 12.68 1.39
CA THR A 219 10.86 12.64 -0.02
C THR A 219 9.63 11.78 -0.28
N HIS A 220 9.25 10.92 0.65
CA HIS A 220 8.10 10.03 0.49
C HIS A 220 7.10 10.18 1.65
N PRO A 221 5.79 10.21 1.36
CA PRO A 221 4.74 10.27 2.37
C PRO A 221 4.53 8.91 3.05
N VAL A 222 3.84 8.97 4.21
CA VAL A 222 3.48 7.79 5.00
C VAL A 222 1.96 7.64 5.04
N ALA A 223 1.49 6.45 4.71
CA ALA A 223 0.09 6.04 4.83
C ALA A 223 -0.08 4.96 5.91
N ILE A 224 -1.27 4.84 6.46
CA ILE A 224 -1.73 3.64 7.19
C ILE A 224 -2.68 2.83 6.31
N CYS A 225 -2.86 1.54 6.62
CA CYS A 225 -3.87 0.70 5.99
C CYS A 225 -4.88 0.22 7.02
N ASN A 226 -6.02 0.88 7.07
CA ASN A 226 -7.12 0.55 7.98
C ASN A 226 -8.15 -0.37 7.31
N GLY A 227 -8.86 -1.18 8.09
CA GLY A 227 -10.07 -1.86 7.64
C GLY A 227 -11.26 -0.93 7.83
N ASP A 228 -11.84 -0.47 6.74
CA ASP A 228 -12.93 0.51 6.69
C ASP A 228 -12.67 1.72 7.62
N VAL A 229 -13.68 2.36 8.20
CA VAL A 229 -13.56 3.50 9.14
C VAL A 229 -13.57 3.10 10.61
N LEU A 230 -13.41 1.81 10.90
CA LEU A 230 -13.39 1.33 12.28
C LEU A 230 -12.27 2.03 13.07
N PHE A 231 -12.62 2.65 14.20
CA PHE A 231 -11.74 3.44 15.06
C PHE A 231 -11.22 4.75 14.44
N ILE A 232 -11.93 5.31 13.46
CA ILE A 232 -11.47 6.55 12.78
C ILE A 232 -11.30 7.73 13.75
N ASP A 233 -12.08 7.81 14.83
CA ASP A 233 -11.92 8.86 15.83
C ASP A 233 -10.59 8.74 16.60
N ILE A 234 -10.17 7.51 16.92
CA ILE A 234 -8.84 7.26 17.51
C ILE A 234 -7.73 7.59 16.52
N VAL A 235 -7.92 7.24 15.24
CA VAL A 235 -6.98 7.65 14.17
C VAL A 235 -6.86 9.17 14.11
N ALA A 236 -7.98 9.90 14.20
CA ALA A 236 -8.00 11.34 14.21
C ALA A 236 -7.22 11.95 15.39
N GLU A 237 -7.27 11.32 16.54
CA GLU A 237 -6.57 11.77 17.75
C GLU A 237 -5.08 11.43 17.70
N GLU A 238 -4.72 10.21 17.31
CA GLU A 238 -3.36 9.68 17.47
C GLU A 238 -2.48 9.82 16.21
N CYS A 239 -3.03 9.73 14.99
CA CYS A 239 -2.25 9.67 13.76
C CYS A 239 -2.05 11.04 13.08
N LYS A 240 -1.54 12.02 13.83
CA LYS A 240 -1.35 13.40 13.32
C LYS A 240 -0.26 13.47 12.24
N ASP A 241 0.81 12.68 12.36
CA ASP A 241 1.96 12.72 11.48
C ASP A 241 1.85 11.75 10.27
N VAL A 242 0.82 10.91 10.23
CA VAL A 242 0.46 10.12 9.04
C VAL A 242 -0.09 11.06 7.97
N ASP A 243 0.39 10.94 6.73
CA ASP A 243 0.03 11.86 5.64
C ASP A 243 -1.27 11.44 4.92
N ILE A 244 -1.50 10.13 4.77
CA ILE A 244 -2.57 9.56 3.94
C ILE A 244 -3.35 8.54 4.75
N TYR A 245 -4.68 8.61 4.69
CA TYR A 245 -5.54 7.55 5.18
C TYR A 245 -5.78 6.52 4.09
N GLY A 246 -5.15 5.35 4.23
CA GLY A 246 -5.41 4.19 3.40
C GLY A 246 -6.44 3.28 4.05
N THR A 247 -7.30 2.66 3.24
CA THR A 247 -8.34 1.75 3.73
C THR A 247 -8.64 0.62 2.77
N ASN A 248 -8.83 -0.57 3.33
CA ASN A 248 -9.45 -1.69 2.63
C ASN A 248 -10.97 -1.57 2.83
N THR A 249 -11.72 -1.48 1.73
CA THR A 249 -13.15 -1.18 1.80
C THR A 249 -13.94 -1.98 0.77
N TYR A 250 -14.85 -2.83 1.26
CA TYR A 250 -15.69 -3.71 0.45
C TYR A 250 -17.18 -3.46 0.76
N ARG A 251 -17.68 -2.30 0.30
CA ARG A 251 -19.07 -1.85 0.52
C ARG A 251 -19.99 -2.09 -0.68
N GLY A 252 -19.58 -2.92 -1.63
CA GLY A 252 -20.31 -3.20 -2.85
C GLY A 252 -20.08 -2.16 -3.95
N ALA A 253 -21.11 -1.76 -4.68
CA ALA A 253 -20.99 -0.88 -5.83
C ALA A 253 -20.73 0.60 -5.49
N SER A 254 -20.81 0.97 -4.20
CA SER A 254 -20.59 2.34 -3.73
C SER A 254 -19.86 2.32 -2.39
N PHE A 255 -18.96 3.27 -2.20
CA PHE A 255 -18.28 3.50 -0.93
C PHE A 255 -19.12 4.34 0.06
N THR A 256 -20.34 4.71 -0.34
CA THR A 256 -21.30 5.47 0.45
C THR A 256 -20.74 6.81 0.96
N ASP A 257 -20.62 7.00 2.26
CA ASP A 257 -20.17 8.23 2.90
C ASP A 257 -18.66 8.28 3.21
N MET A 258 -17.90 7.29 2.77
CA MET A 258 -16.48 7.12 3.11
C MET A 258 -15.64 8.38 2.85
N PHE A 259 -15.76 8.99 1.67
CA PHE A 259 -14.99 10.19 1.31
C PHE A 259 -15.28 11.35 2.27
N LYS A 260 -16.56 11.57 2.55
CA LYS A 260 -17.03 12.60 3.47
C LYS A 260 -16.55 12.36 4.90
N VAL A 261 -16.73 11.15 5.41
CA VAL A 261 -16.32 10.78 6.78
C VAL A 261 -14.82 10.99 6.97
N VAL A 262 -13.99 10.55 6.02
CA VAL A 262 -12.53 10.73 6.09
C VAL A 262 -12.15 12.21 6.04
N LYS A 263 -12.79 12.99 5.16
CA LYS A 263 -12.54 14.43 5.08
C LYS A 263 -12.88 15.15 6.37
N GLU A 264 -14.08 14.93 6.91
CA GLU A 264 -14.59 15.60 8.11
C GLU A 264 -13.81 15.21 9.38
N LYS A 265 -13.47 13.91 9.52
CA LYS A 265 -12.81 13.39 10.74
C LYS A 265 -11.30 13.61 10.74
N LEU A 266 -10.65 13.41 9.59
CA LEU A 266 -9.20 13.38 9.51
C LEU A 266 -8.60 14.58 8.81
N ASN A 267 -9.33 15.21 7.89
CA ASN A 267 -8.81 16.22 6.97
C ASN A 267 -7.52 15.76 6.28
N LYS A 268 -7.55 14.51 5.76
CA LYS A 268 -6.46 13.85 5.05
C LYS A 268 -6.93 13.30 3.70
N PRO A 269 -6.03 13.12 2.73
CA PRO A 269 -6.37 12.41 1.51
C PRO A 269 -6.71 10.94 1.81
N LEU A 270 -7.68 10.43 1.06
CA LEU A 270 -8.16 9.06 1.09
C LEU A 270 -7.57 8.25 -0.07
N MET A 271 -7.03 7.08 0.27
CA MET A 271 -6.55 6.09 -0.67
C MET A 271 -7.19 4.73 -0.38
N PHE A 272 -7.81 4.12 -1.37
CA PHE A 272 -8.30 2.75 -1.23
C PHE A 272 -7.14 1.78 -1.41
N THR A 273 -6.66 1.19 -0.32
CA THR A 273 -5.57 0.20 -0.35
C THR A 273 -6.03 -1.15 -0.86
N GLU A 274 -7.33 -1.44 -0.69
CA GLU A 274 -8.03 -2.54 -1.34
C GLU A 274 -9.48 -2.17 -1.59
N PHE A 275 -9.96 -2.55 -2.76
CA PHE A 275 -11.38 -2.63 -3.10
C PHE A 275 -11.56 -3.57 -4.27
N GLY A 276 -12.77 -4.11 -4.42
CA GLY A 276 -13.07 -5.04 -5.49
C GLY A 276 -14.39 -5.75 -5.29
N ALA A 277 -14.57 -6.80 -6.05
CA ALA A 277 -15.71 -7.70 -5.93
C ALA A 277 -15.29 -9.11 -6.34
N ASP A 278 -15.96 -10.09 -5.76
CA ASP A 278 -15.74 -11.49 -6.09
C ASP A 278 -16.06 -11.78 -7.56
N ALA A 279 -15.23 -12.60 -8.17
CA ALA A 279 -15.51 -13.16 -9.50
C ALA A 279 -16.56 -14.27 -9.45
N PHE A 280 -16.84 -14.81 -8.26
CA PHE A 280 -17.75 -15.91 -8.04
C PHE A 280 -19.05 -15.43 -7.35
N ASN A 281 -20.20 -15.76 -7.94
CA ASN A 281 -21.51 -15.46 -7.40
C ASN A 281 -22.01 -16.66 -6.58
N ALA A 282 -21.92 -16.58 -5.25
CA ALA A 282 -22.33 -17.65 -4.34
C ALA A 282 -23.83 -17.99 -4.43
N ILE A 283 -24.67 -17.03 -4.78
CA ILE A 283 -26.12 -17.26 -4.93
C ILE A 283 -26.40 -18.11 -6.16
N LYS A 284 -25.71 -17.83 -7.28
CA LYS A 284 -25.82 -18.57 -8.54
C LYS A 284 -24.95 -19.81 -8.58
N ASN A 285 -24.02 -19.95 -7.61
CA ASN A 285 -22.98 -20.97 -7.58
C ASN A 285 -22.20 -21.06 -8.90
N SER A 286 -21.77 -19.92 -9.44
CA SER A 286 -21.06 -19.82 -10.70
C SER A 286 -20.25 -18.54 -10.79
N GLU A 287 -19.27 -18.53 -11.67
CA GLU A 287 -18.53 -17.32 -12.06
C GLU A 287 -19.47 -16.25 -12.62
N ASP A 288 -19.25 -14.98 -12.26
CA ASP A 288 -20.06 -13.84 -12.69
C ASP A 288 -19.20 -12.61 -12.96
N GLN A 289 -18.42 -12.68 -14.03
CA GLN A 289 -17.52 -11.61 -14.50
C GLN A 289 -18.26 -10.29 -14.77
N LYS A 290 -19.55 -10.34 -15.14
CA LYS A 290 -20.33 -9.12 -15.40
C LYS A 290 -20.61 -8.34 -14.12
N SER A 291 -20.98 -9.04 -13.04
CA SER A 291 -21.19 -8.41 -11.75
C SER A 291 -19.87 -7.85 -11.22
N GLN A 292 -18.77 -8.60 -11.30
CA GLN A 292 -17.45 -8.15 -10.92
C GLN A 292 -17.08 -6.85 -11.68
N ALA A 293 -17.19 -6.82 -12.99
CA ALA A 293 -16.91 -5.65 -13.81
C ALA A 293 -17.80 -4.45 -13.44
N TYR A 294 -19.08 -4.66 -13.16
CA TYR A 294 -19.98 -3.61 -12.71
C TYR A 294 -19.54 -2.96 -11.40
N TYR A 295 -19.22 -3.75 -10.40
CA TYR A 295 -18.71 -3.25 -9.11
C TYR A 295 -17.42 -2.46 -9.30
N MET A 296 -16.47 -3.00 -10.06
CA MET A 296 -15.18 -2.36 -10.33
C MET A 296 -15.33 -1.01 -11.01
N VAL A 297 -16.14 -0.93 -12.07
CA VAL A 297 -16.41 0.33 -12.79
C VAL A 297 -17.10 1.34 -11.88
N SER A 298 -18.06 0.91 -11.07
CA SER A 298 -18.77 1.79 -10.12
C SER A 298 -17.83 2.36 -9.06
N ASN A 299 -16.98 1.53 -8.48
CA ASN A 299 -16.02 1.95 -7.48
C ASN A 299 -14.97 2.93 -8.07
N TRP A 300 -14.38 2.61 -9.21
CA TRP A 300 -13.43 3.51 -9.88
C TRP A 300 -14.05 4.86 -10.25
N LYS A 301 -15.32 4.86 -10.66
CA LYS A 301 -16.04 6.09 -10.94
C LYS A 301 -16.15 6.97 -9.71
N GLU A 302 -16.54 6.42 -8.55
CA GLU A 302 -16.62 7.18 -7.29
C GLU A 302 -15.25 7.68 -6.85
N ILE A 303 -14.20 6.85 -6.93
CA ILE A 303 -12.83 7.22 -6.62
C ILE A 303 -12.40 8.44 -7.45
N TYR A 304 -12.65 8.40 -8.74
CA TYR A 304 -12.30 9.50 -9.64
C TYR A 304 -13.13 10.76 -9.39
N GLU A 305 -14.44 10.62 -9.23
CA GLU A 305 -15.35 11.76 -9.04
C GLU A 305 -15.10 12.52 -7.71
N ASN A 306 -14.42 11.90 -6.74
CA ASN A 306 -14.02 12.53 -5.48
C ASN A 306 -12.55 13.00 -5.46
N ALA A 307 -11.87 12.98 -6.61
CA ALA A 307 -10.54 13.54 -6.73
C ALA A 307 -10.56 15.07 -6.71
N ALA A 308 -9.44 15.68 -6.34
CA ALA A 308 -9.28 17.12 -6.23
C ALA A 308 -9.68 17.85 -7.53
N GLY A 309 -10.46 18.92 -7.41
CA GLY A 309 -10.93 19.74 -8.52
C GLY A 309 -12.16 19.21 -9.27
N LEU A 310 -12.79 18.13 -8.80
CA LEU A 310 -14.00 17.57 -9.42
C LEU A 310 -15.30 17.87 -8.65
N ALA A 311 -15.22 18.76 -7.65
CA ALA A 311 -16.36 19.38 -6.96
C ALA A 311 -17.27 18.40 -6.18
N LYS A 312 -16.69 17.29 -5.66
CA LYS A 312 -17.33 16.45 -4.65
C LYS A 312 -16.59 16.61 -3.32
N GLU A 313 -16.05 15.54 -2.77
CA GLU A 313 -15.28 15.63 -1.52
C GLU A 313 -13.83 16.06 -1.73
N ASP A 314 -13.30 15.98 -2.96
CA ASP A 314 -11.99 16.49 -3.35
C ASP A 314 -10.81 15.97 -2.50
N ASN A 315 -10.92 14.74 -1.99
CA ASN A 315 -9.91 14.11 -1.13
C ASN A 315 -9.43 12.74 -1.59
N SER A 316 -9.92 12.22 -2.71
CA SER A 316 -9.47 10.95 -3.27
C SER A 316 -8.16 11.11 -4.03
N ILE A 317 -7.18 10.26 -3.71
CA ILE A 317 -5.91 10.18 -4.46
C ILE A 317 -5.75 8.88 -5.26
N GLY A 318 -6.83 8.11 -5.37
CA GLY A 318 -6.86 6.85 -6.10
C GLY A 318 -6.98 5.62 -5.23
N GLY A 319 -6.63 4.47 -5.79
CA GLY A 319 -6.75 3.22 -5.06
C GLY A 319 -6.13 2.04 -5.79
N PHE A 320 -6.20 0.87 -5.13
CA PHE A 320 -5.64 -0.40 -5.58
C PHE A 320 -6.76 -1.42 -5.70
N THR A 321 -7.01 -1.88 -6.92
CA THR A 321 -7.89 -3.01 -7.15
C THR A 321 -7.34 -4.26 -6.48
N PHE A 322 -8.17 -5.00 -5.78
CA PHE A 322 -7.83 -6.30 -5.22
C PHE A 322 -8.52 -7.40 -6.05
N GLN A 323 -7.77 -8.26 -6.78
CA GLN A 323 -6.33 -8.22 -7.04
C GLN A 323 -6.04 -8.66 -8.48
N PHE A 324 -4.76 -8.65 -8.91
CA PHE A 324 -4.38 -8.95 -10.29
C PHE A 324 -4.61 -10.40 -10.67
N SER A 325 -4.29 -11.34 -9.79
CA SER A 325 -4.50 -12.77 -10.01
C SER A 325 -5.29 -13.42 -8.88
N ASP A 326 -5.90 -14.57 -9.15
CA ASP A 326 -6.70 -15.29 -8.16
C ASP A 326 -5.88 -15.68 -6.92
N GLY A 327 -6.48 -15.49 -5.74
CA GLY A 327 -5.88 -15.84 -4.46
C GLY A 327 -6.02 -17.34 -4.12
N TRP A 328 -5.65 -18.20 -5.05
CA TRP A 328 -5.77 -19.66 -4.90
C TRP A 328 -5.02 -20.22 -3.67
N TRP A 329 -4.03 -19.51 -3.17
CA TRP A 329 -3.24 -19.85 -1.97
C TRP A 329 -3.92 -19.46 -0.64
N LYS A 330 -5.07 -18.78 -0.67
CA LYS A 330 -5.78 -18.40 0.55
C LYS A 330 -6.36 -19.62 1.24
N PHE A 331 -6.38 -19.57 2.58
CA PHE A 331 -6.90 -20.66 3.41
C PHE A 331 -8.28 -21.14 2.93
N GLY A 332 -8.50 -22.45 2.85
CA GLY A 332 -9.74 -23.07 2.38
C GLY A 332 -9.87 -23.24 0.87
N PHE A 333 -8.87 -22.83 0.10
CA PHE A 333 -8.82 -23.07 -1.35
C PHE A 333 -8.00 -24.31 -1.73
N ASP A 334 -7.18 -24.83 -0.82
CA ASP A 334 -6.32 -26.00 -1.04
C ASP A 334 -7.13 -27.29 -1.23
N ASP A 335 -8.39 -27.30 -0.81
CA ASP A 335 -9.29 -28.45 -0.85
C ASP A 335 -10.24 -28.44 -2.06
N ARG A 336 -10.00 -27.60 -3.08
CA ARG A 336 -10.88 -27.43 -4.24
C ARG A 336 -10.23 -27.80 -5.55
#